data_b5ca1cb80160ad0c05c49fa33b310f7f
#
_entry.id   b5ca1cb80160ad0c05c49fa33b310f7f
#
_cell.length_a   1.000
_cell.length_b   1.000
_cell.length_c   1.000
_cell.angle_alpha   90.00
_cell.angle_beta   90.00
_cell.angle_gamma   90.00
#
_symmetry.space_group_name_H-M   'P 1'
#
loop_
_entity.id
_entity.type
_entity.pdbx_description
1 polymer ?
#
loop_
_entity_poly.entity_id
_entity_poly.type
_entity_poly.pdbx_seq_one_letter_code
_entity_poly.pdbx_strand_id
1 'polypeptide(L)'
;MPTTSAFERDIAQEPGALRSLASNPLPEALASLDLDRYERIILTGMGASLVATHPTWSSMVAEGRPAWWVSTAQLLAMPELVTPGSLLWVTSQSGESGEVVALLGGTGGTRRPATLLATTNEPESTLGQTADVVVGLHFGEEAAVSTKSYISTLAAHDRALSALRHQDDANAVERVGTVADELERFVPDVAPIVSAGLASTRTRFVFVATPSALATAQIAALLLNEVAKFPAEAFLTGEFRHGPLEMAGPGLVCLLFGPGAENASLAALGTELVHSGALVMTVDTEDGELGSQWSVTTGSSSQLGRLACGAKLVQLLSAEVARGLGVEPGHFLFGQKVTVAI
;
A
#
# COMPACT_ATOMS: atom_id res chain seq x y z
N MET A 1 14.96 4.28 -28.23
CA MET A 1 14.80 4.17 -26.78
C MET A 1 13.33 3.88 -26.53
N PRO A 2 12.96 2.94 -25.66
CA PRO A 2 11.56 2.76 -25.33
C PRO A 2 11.01 4.06 -24.72
N THR A 3 9.81 4.46 -25.13
CA THR A 3 9.15 5.65 -24.59
C THR A 3 8.74 5.38 -23.15
N THR A 4 9.01 6.34 -22.25
CA THR A 4 8.58 6.28 -20.84
C THR A 4 7.06 6.19 -20.76
N SER A 5 6.49 5.15 -20.16
CA SER A 5 5.06 4.95 -20.01
C SER A 5 4.43 6.01 -19.09
N ALA A 6 3.08 6.12 -19.10
CA ALA A 6 2.36 6.99 -18.17
C ALA A 6 2.64 6.58 -16.71
N PHE A 7 2.63 5.27 -16.45
CA PHE A 7 2.92 4.68 -15.14
C PHE A 7 4.29 5.12 -14.59
N GLU A 8 5.33 5.07 -15.43
CA GLU A 8 6.67 5.49 -15.02
C GLU A 8 6.81 7.00 -14.81
N ARG A 9 6.09 7.80 -15.60
CA ARG A 9 6.02 9.25 -15.35
C ARG A 9 5.37 9.57 -14.01
N ASP A 10 4.33 8.82 -13.63
CA ASP A 10 3.68 8.98 -12.34
C ASP A 10 4.61 8.57 -11.18
N ILE A 11 5.40 7.49 -11.32
CA ILE A 11 6.44 7.11 -10.34
C ILE A 11 7.47 8.23 -10.15
N ALA A 12 7.94 8.82 -11.23
CA ALA A 12 8.93 9.91 -11.16
C ALA A 12 8.39 11.18 -10.44
N GLN A 13 7.07 11.34 -10.33
CA GLN A 13 6.42 12.47 -9.67
C GLN A 13 6.15 12.23 -8.17
N GLU A 14 6.37 11.05 -7.64
CA GLU A 14 6.09 10.70 -6.24
C GLU A 14 6.75 11.62 -5.21
N PRO A 15 8.03 11.99 -5.33
CA PRO A 15 8.65 12.94 -4.40
C PRO A 15 7.95 14.30 -4.39
N GLY A 16 7.55 14.79 -5.56
CA GLY A 16 6.79 16.03 -5.71
C GLY A 16 5.40 15.95 -5.06
N ALA A 17 4.72 14.82 -5.21
CA ALA A 17 3.42 14.57 -4.60
C ALA A 17 3.49 14.61 -3.06
N LEU A 18 4.51 13.99 -2.46
CA LEU A 18 4.74 14.04 -1.01
C LEU A 18 5.05 15.46 -0.52
N ARG A 19 5.87 16.22 -1.24
CA ARG A 19 6.15 17.63 -0.90
C ARG A 19 4.88 18.48 -0.99
N SER A 20 4.02 18.22 -1.98
CA SER A 20 2.70 18.85 -2.08
C SER A 20 1.82 18.51 -0.87
N LEU A 21 1.72 17.23 -0.51
CA LEU A 21 0.99 16.80 0.69
C LEU A 21 1.51 17.49 1.96
N ALA A 22 2.84 17.56 2.13
CA ALA A 22 3.46 18.17 3.31
C ALA A 22 3.18 19.68 3.41
N SER A 23 3.06 20.38 2.28
CA SER A 23 2.83 21.84 2.25
C SER A 23 1.36 22.23 2.46
N ASN A 24 0.42 21.29 2.33
CA ASN A 24 -0.99 21.55 2.56
C ASN A 24 -1.36 21.28 4.03
N PRO A 25 -2.13 22.15 4.71
CA PRO A 25 -2.50 21.94 6.11
C PRO A 25 -3.50 20.79 6.24
N LEU A 26 -3.45 20.09 7.38
CA LEU A 26 -4.52 19.17 7.76
C LEU A 26 -5.79 19.96 8.16
N PRO A 27 -6.99 19.39 8.01
CA PRO A 27 -8.22 20.03 8.46
C PRO A 27 -8.18 20.21 10.01
N GLU A 28 -8.51 21.42 10.47
CA GLU A 28 -8.53 21.74 11.92
C GLU A 28 -9.45 20.79 12.71
N ALA A 29 -10.57 20.40 12.11
CA ALA A 29 -11.51 19.47 12.71
C ALA A 29 -10.91 18.11 13.07
N LEU A 30 -9.84 17.67 12.37
CA LEU A 30 -9.18 16.40 12.65
C LEU A 30 -8.56 16.38 14.06
N ALA A 31 -7.93 17.46 14.48
CA ALA A 31 -7.31 17.57 15.80
C ALA A 31 -8.33 17.58 16.96
N SER A 32 -9.61 17.83 16.66
CA SER A 32 -10.68 17.80 17.65
C SER A 32 -11.27 16.40 17.87
N LEU A 33 -10.92 15.42 17.04
CA LEU A 33 -11.39 14.04 17.17
C LEU A 33 -10.62 13.34 18.31
N ASP A 34 -11.36 12.76 19.21
CA ASP A 34 -10.83 11.96 20.33
C ASP A 34 -11.10 10.47 20.04
N LEU A 35 -10.04 9.73 19.72
CA LEU A 35 -10.13 8.32 19.37
C LEU A 35 -10.69 7.43 20.49
N ASP A 36 -10.58 7.86 21.75
CA ASP A 36 -11.06 7.10 22.91
C ASP A 36 -12.59 7.15 23.08
N ARG A 37 -13.25 8.03 22.35
CA ARG A 37 -14.72 8.15 22.33
C ARG A 37 -15.43 7.16 21.43
N TYR A 38 -14.69 6.50 20.53
CA TYR A 38 -15.31 5.60 19.57
C TYR A 38 -15.31 4.16 20.06
N GLU A 39 -16.47 3.52 19.99
CA GLU A 39 -16.63 2.09 20.29
C GLU A 39 -15.87 1.23 19.26
N ARG A 40 -15.78 1.73 18.03
CA ARG A 40 -15.11 1.07 16.89
C ARG A 40 -14.48 2.11 16.00
N ILE A 41 -13.31 1.78 15.48
CA ILE A 41 -12.63 2.54 14.43
C ILE A 41 -12.52 1.62 13.22
N ILE A 42 -13.17 1.98 12.12
CA ILE A 42 -13.24 1.15 10.92
C ILE A 42 -12.48 1.85 9.81
N LEU A 43 -11.36 1.27 9.39
CA LEU A 43 -10.60 1.71 8.23
C LEU A 43 -11.06 0.89 7.02
N THR A 44 -11.52 1.56 5.97
CA THR A 44 -12.06 0.91 4.78
C THR A 44 -11.62 1.62 3.50
N GLY A 45 -11.62 0.87 2.42
CA GLY A 45 -11.27 1.29 1.07
C GLY A 45 -11.28 0.10 0.12
N MET A 46 -10.86 0.31 -1.12
CA MET A 46 -10.73 -0.75 -2.12
C MET A 46 -9.31 -0.76 -2.69
N GLY A 47 -8.83 -1.96 -3.08
CA GLY A 47 -7.54 -2.11 -3.76
C GLY A 47 -6.38 -1.43 -3.04
N ALA A 48 -5.59 -0.64 -3.76
CA ALA A 48 -4.43 0.10 -3.24
C ALA A 48 -4.80 1.04 -2.08
N SER A 49 -6.00 1.65 -2.12
CA SER A 49 -6.47 2.53 -1.05
C SER A 49 -6.64 1.77 0.27
N LEU A 50 -7.20 0.55 0.25
CA LEU A 50 -7.30 -0.28 1.45
C LEU A 50 -5.90 -0.69 1.94
N VAL A 51 -5.05 -1.17 1.04
CA VAL A 51 -3.68 -1.62 1.39
C VAL A 51 -2.90 -0.51 2.08
N ALA A 52 -2.99 0.72 1.60
CA ALA A 52 -2.29 1.87 2.18
C ALA A 52 -2.74 2.22 3.61
N THR A 53 -3.93 1.80 4.04
CA THR A 53 -4.41 2.03 5.41
C THR A 53 -3.91 1.01 6.42
N HIS A 54 -3.33 -0.13 5.97
CA HIS A 54 -2.87 -1.22 6.84
C HIS A 54 -1.89 -0.77 7.94
N PRO A 55 -0.87 0.08 7.66
CA PRO A 55 0.06 0.54 8.71
C PRO A 55 -0.64 1.33 9.81
N THR A 56 -1.62 2.18 9.44
CA THR A 56 -2.44 2.94 10.38
C THR A 56 -3.28 2.04 11.27
N TRP A 57 -3.98 1.07 10.67
CA TRP A 57 -4.73 0.06 11.40
C TRP A 57 -3.84 -0.73 12.37
N SER A 58 -2.72 -1.25 11.88
CA SER A 58 -1.78 -2.03 12.69
C SER A 58 -1.26 -1.24 13.89
N SER A 59 -0.95 0.05 13.69
CA SER A 59 -0.51 0.94 14.75
C SER A 59 -1.60 1.18 15.80
N MET A 60 -2.84 1.39 15.37
CA MET A 60 -3.99 1.53 16.28
C MET A 60 -4.24 0.26 17.13
N VAL A 61 -4.16 -0.91 16.49
CA VAL A 61 -4.32 -2.20 17.20
C VAL A 61 -3.19 -2.43 18.20
N ALA A 62 -1.96 -2.07 17.87
CA ALA A 62 -0.81 -2.16 18.77
C ALA A 62 -0.98 -1.26 20.02
N GLU A 63 -1.77 -0.19 19.93
CA GLU A 63 -2.16 0.67 21.05
C GLU A 63 -3.37 0.13 21.84
N GLY A 64 -3.91 -1.04 21.47
CA GLY A 64 -5.09 -1.62 22.11
C GLY A 64 -6.42 -0.98 21.67
N ARG A 65 -6.44 -0.19 20.59
CA ARG A 65 -7.67 0.44 20.08
C ARG A 65 -8.57 -0.56 19.37
N PRO A 66 -9.91 -0.43 19.47
CA PRO A 66 -10.87 -1.30 18.81
C PRO A 66 -10.98 -0.96 17.31
N ALA A 67 -9.93 -1.29 16.54
CA ALA A 67 -9.82 -0.96 15.14
C ALA A 67 -10.05 -2.18 14.23
N TRP A 68 -10.81 -2.00 13.16
CA TRP A 68 -11.10 -2.97 12.10
C TRP A 68 -10.52 -2.49 10.78
N TRP A 69 -9.96 -3.41 10.03
CA TRP A 69 -9.45 -3.19 8.68
C TRP A 69 -10.22 -4.09 7.73
N VAL A 70 -11.13 -3.49 6.94
CA VAL A 70 -12.15 -4.22 6.17
C VAL A 70 -12.29 -3.55 4.81
N SER A 71 -12.34 -4.32 3.72
CA SER A 71 -12.65 -3.73 2.42
C SER A 71 -14.07 -3.17 2.37
N THR A 72 -14.29 -2.13 1.57
CA THR A 72 -15.64 -1.54 1.43
C THR A 72 -16.66 -2.57 0.94
N ALA A 73 -16.25 -3.48 0.04
CA ALA A 73 -17.10 -4.58 -0.42
C ALA A 73 -17.50 -5.54 0.73
N GLN A 74 -16.56 -5.89 1.61
CA GLN A 74 -16.88 -6.70 2.79
C GLN A 74 -17.77 -5.93 3.78
N LEU A 75 -17.53 -4.63 3.96
CA LEU A 75 -18.31 -3.79 4.86
C LEU A 75 -19.76 -3.66 4.40
N LEU A 76 -20.01 -3.58 3.09
CA LEU A 76 -21.36 -3.64 2.52
C LEU A 76 -22.11 -4.94 2.85
N ALA A 77 -21.37 -6.06 2.97
CA ALA A 77 -21.93 -7.35 3.38
C ALA A 77 -22.08 -7.51 4.90
N MET A 78 -21.47 -6.62 5.68
CA MET A 78 -21.48 -6.63 7.15
C MET A 78 -21.84 -5.25 7.73
N PRO A 79 -23.00 -4.68 7.36
CA PRO A 79 -23.36 -3.29 7.69
C PRO A 79 -23.47 -3.04 9.20
N GLU A 80 -23.72 -4.09 10.01
CA GLU A 80 -23.80 -4.02 11.47
C GLU A 80 -22.47 -3.65 12.13
N LEU A 81 -21.36 -3.76 11.40
CA LEU A 81 -20.05 -3.33 11.91
C LEU A 81 -20.04 -1.81 12.15
N VAL A 82 -20.74 -1.03 11.33
CA VAL A 82 -20.92 0.41 11.51
C VAL A 82 -22.05 0.67 12.51
N THR A 83 -21.71 1.32 13.62
CA THR A 83 -22.66 1.72 14.66
C THR A 83 -22.69 3.25 14.81
N PRO A 84 -23.72 3.82 15.48
CA PRO A 84 -23.70 5.23 15.83
C PRO A 84 -22.54 5.69 16.74
N GLY A 85 -21.81 4.74 17.35
CA GLY A 85 -20.58 4.98 18.13
C GLY A 85 -19.29 4.78 17.35
N SER A 86 -19.35 4.52 16.03
CA SER A 86 -18.16 4.24 15.22
C SER A 86 -17.51 5.51 14.65
N LEU A 87 -16.19 5.49 14.53
CA LEU A 87 -15.45 6.28 13.54
C LEU A 87 -15.31 5.43 12.27
N LEU A 88 -15.89 5.88 11.17
CA LEU A 88 -15.72 5.27 9.85
C LEU A 88 -14.72 6.09 9.04
N TRP A 89 -13.54 5.54 8.81
CA TRP A 89 -12.48 6.18 8.03
C TRP A 89 -12.42 5.56 6.65
N VAL A 90 -13.01 6.25 5.68
CA VAL A 90 -13.09 5.81 4.27
C VAL A 90 -11.95 6.40 3.47
N THR A 91 -11.22 5.56 2.78
CA THR A 91 -10.10 5.95 1.91
C THR A 91 -10.42 5.60 0.47
N SER A 92 -10.53 6.62 -0.37
CA SER A 92 -10.78 6.48 -1.81
C SER A 92 -10.17 7.65 -2.55
N GLN A 93 -9.25 7.36 -3.45
CA GLN A 93 -8.56 8.37 -4.25
C GLN A 93 -9.55 9.27 -4.99
N SER A 94 -10.52 8.70 -5.69
CA SER A 94 -11.54 9.41 -6.45
C SER A 94 -12.74 9.85 -5.63
N GLY A 95 -13.00 9.19 -4.49
CA GLY A 95 -14.22 9.35 -3.71
C GLY A 95 -15.51 8.90 -4.42
N GLU A 96 -15.40 8.24 -5.59
CA GLU A 96 -16.50 7.88 -6.50
C GLU A 96 -16.53 6.39 -6.86
N SER A 97 -15.74 5.52 -6.19
CA SER A 97 -15.86 4.07 -6.46
C SER A 97 -17.24 3.54 -6.08
N GLY A 98 -17.77 2.60 -6.85
CA GLY A 98 -19.13 2.11 -6.72
C GLY A 98 -19.45 1.63 -5.31
N GLU A 99 -18.56 0.87 -4.68
CA GLU A 99 -18.73 0.38 -3.31
C GLU A 99 -18.72 1.51 -2.28
N VAL A 100 -17.92 2.55 -2.48
CA VAL A 100 -17.90 3.72 -1.57
C VAL A 100 -19.20 4.49 -1.69
N VAL A 101 -19.66 4.77 -2.90
CA VAL A 101 -20.95 5.45 -3.15
C VAL A 101 -22.12 4.66 -2.56
N ALA A 102 -22.11 3.33 -2.75
CA ALA A 102 -23.15 2.46 -2.17
C ALA A 102 -23.13 2.46 -0.64
N LEU A 103 -21.94 2.42 -0.02
CA LEU A 103 -21.76 2.48 1.43
C LEU A 103 -22.35 3.80 1.98
N LEU A 104 -22.01 4.93 1.36
CA LEU A 104 -22.48 6.26 1.76
C LEU A 104 -24.00 6.43 1.54
N GLY A 105 -24.54 5.81 0.49
CA GLY A 105 -25.99 5.78 0.21
C GLY A 105 -26.79 4.88 1.14
N GLY A 106 -26.17 4.22 2.13
CA GLY A 106 -26.85 3.33 3.07
C GLY A 106 -27.25 1.99 2.46
N THR A 107 -26.69 1.60 1.34
CA THR A 107 -26.93 0.30 0.71
C THR A 107 -26.56 -0.82 1.69
N GLY A 108 -27.36 -1.88 1.73
CA GLY A 108 -27.17 -2.98 2.67
C GLY A 108 -27.60 -2.68 4.11
N GLY A 109 -28.16 -1.47 4.40
CA GLY A 109 -28.62 -1.09 5.75
C GLY A 109 -27.52 -0.49 6.63
N THR A 110 -26.41 -0.01 6.03
CA THR A 110 -25.34 0.69 6.76
C THR A 110 -25.90 1.89 7.51
N ARG A 111 -25.60 1.98 8.81
CA ARG A 111 -26.00 3.09 9.68
C ARG A 111 -25.02 4.25 9.53
N ARG A 112 -25.48 5.47 9.83
CA ARG A 112 -24.57 6.61 9.93
C ARG A 112 -23.63 6.41 11.13
N PRO A 113 -22.29 6.51 10.96
CA PRO A 113 -21.32 6.48 12.06
C PRO A 113 -21.44 7.77 12.91
N ALA A 114 -20.78 7.78 14.08
CA ALA A 114 -20.61 9.01 14.87
C ALA A 114 -19.81 10.05 14.10
N THR A 115 -18.78 9.59 13.39
CA THR A 115 -17.94 10.43 12.55
C THR A 115 -17.56 9.67 11.27
N LEU A 116 -17.75 10.31 10.12
CA LEU A 116 -17.23 9.88 8.83
C LEU A 116 -16.00 10.71 8.49
N LEU A 117 -14.83 10.07 8.53
CA LEU A 117 -13.54 10.63 8.14
C LEU A 117 -13.19 10.14 6.74
N ALA A 118 -12.89 11.04 5.84
CA ALA A 118 -12.48 10.73 4.47
C ALA A 118 -11.00 11.00 4.24
N THR A 119 -10.34 10.15 3.45
CA THR A 119 -9.07 10.44 2.80
C THR A 119 -9.27 10.34 1.30
N THR A 120 -9.15 11.46 0.58
CA THR A 120 -9.42 11.54 -0.87
C THR A 120 -8.59 12.62 -1.54
N ASN A 121 -8.38 12.49 -2.86
CA ASN A 121 -7.78 13.55 -3.68
C ASN A 121 -8.83 14.54 -4.20
N GLU A 122 -10.11 14.13 -4.17
CA GLU A 122 -11.24 14.85 -4.77
C GLU A 122 -12.23 15.29 -3.68
N PRO A 123 -12.04 16.46 -3.06
CA PRO A 123 -12.91 16.95 -1.99
C PRO A 123 -14.35 17.20 -2.46
N GLU A 124 -14.56 17.45 -3.75
CA GLU A 124 -15.88 17.66 -4.35
C GLU A 124 -16.58 16.34 -4.74
N SER A 125 -15.95 15.20 -4.51
CA SER A 125 -16.56 13.89 -4.76
C SER A 125 -17.69 13.55 -3.78
N THR A 126 -18.46 12.51 -4.08
CA THR A 126 -19.51 11.98 -3.19
C THR A 126 -18.97 11.71 -1.79
N LEU A 127 -17.78 11.11 -1.68
CA LEU A 127 -17.14 10.88 -0.38
C LEU A 127 -16.76 12.19 0.31
N GLY A 128 -16.11 13.11 -0.40
CA GLY A 128 -15.65 14.38 0.17
C GLY A 128 -16.80 15.26 0.68
N GLN A 129 -17.91 15.32 -0.07
CA GLN A 129 -19.09 16.10 0.31
C GLN A 129 -19.92 15.46 1.44
N THR A 130 -19.81 14.13 1.62
CA THR A 130 -20.57 13.41 2.66
C THR A 130 -19.83 13.35 4.00
N ALA A 131 -18.51 13.43 3.97
CA ALA A 131 -17.66 13.27 5.14
C ALA A 131 -17.76 14.45 6.11
N ASP A 132 -17.65 14.16 7.42
CA ASP A 132 -17.59 15.17 8.46
C ASP A 132 -16.20 15.85 8.50
N VAL A 133 -15.14 15.09 8.13
CA VAL A 133 -13.76 15.58 8.05
C VAL A 133 -13.09 14.99 6.80
N VAL A 134 -12.38 15.81 6.03
CA VAL A 134 -11.69 15.38 4.81
C VAL A 134 -10.19 15.63 4.91
N VAL A 135 -9.40 14.57 4.77
CA VAL A 135 -7.94 14.63 4.63
C VAL A 135 -7.60 14.54 3.14
N GLY A 136 -7.03 15.62 2.58
CA GLY A 136 -6.66 15.70 1.17
C GLY A 136 -5.38 14.96 0.86
N LEU A 137 -5.29 14.34 -0.34
CA LEU A 137 -4.09 13.64 -0.81
C LEU A 137 -3.13 14.54 -1.59
N HIS A 138 -3.62 15.57 -2.24
CA HIS A 138 -2.87 16.65 -2.89
C HIS A 138 -1.78 16.22 -3.90
N PHE A 139 -1.90 15.06 -4.54
CA PHE A 139 -0.89 14.54 -5.48
C PHE A 139 -1.14 14.96 -6.95
N GLY A 140 -2.22 15.69 -7.23
CA GLY A 140 -2.59 16.09 -8.59
C GLY A 140 -3.21 14.95 -9.39
N GLU A 141 -2.99 14.95 -10.71
CA GLU A 141 -3.52 13.93 -11.62
C GLU A 141 -2.61 12.69 -11.68
N GLU A 142 -3.19 11.53 -11.80
CA GLU A 142 -2.52 10.24 -12.00
C GLU A 142 -3.17 9.50 -13.17
N ALA A 143 -2.39 9.21 -14.19
CA ALA A 143 -2.91 8.74 -15.48
C ALA A 143 -3.08 7.21 -15.56
N ALA A 144 -2.31 6.46 -14.78
CA ALA A 144 -2.28 5.01 -14.83
C ALA A 144 -2.83 4.37 -13.53
N VAL A 145 -2.41 3.15 -13.25
CA VAL A 145 -2.68 2.46 -11.99
C VAL A 145 -1.99 3.18 -10.82
N SER A 146 -2.34 2.80 -9.61
CA SER A 146 -1.94 3.51 -8.39
C SER A 146 -0.40 3.59 -8.21
N THR A 147 0.11 4.82 -8.11
CA THR A 147 1.52 5.15 -7.82
C THR A 147 1.58 6.27 -6.77
N LYS A 148 1.51 7.54 -7.21
CA LYS A 148 1.45 8.72 -6.34
C LYS A 148 0.28 8.63 -5.34
N SER A 149 -0.88 8.16 -5.81
CA SER A 149 -2.06 7.97 -4.96
C SER A 149 -1.77 7.03 -3.79
N TYR A 150 -1.09 5.91 -4.02
CA TYR A 150 -0.73 4.97 -2.96
C TYR A 150 0.22 5.58 -1.93
N ILE A 151 1.33 6.18 -2.40
CA ILE A 151 2.35 6.77 -1.53
C ILE A 151 1.80 7.98 -0.76
N SER A 152 1.02 8.83 -1.43
CA SER A 152 0.36 9.96 -0.77
C SER A 152 -0.68 9.48 0.26
N THR A 153 -1.37 8.37 0.01
CA THR A 153 -2.29 7.78 0.98
C THR A 153 -1.56 7.29 2.22
N LEU A 154 -0.43 6.57 2.07
CA LEU A 154 0.42 6.17 3.20
C LEU A 154 0.83 7.38 4.05
N ALA A 155 1.34 8.43 3.41
CA ALA A 155 1.82 9.64 4.08
C ALA A 155 0.68 10.45 4.72
N ALA A 156 -0.48 10.56 4.05
CA ALA A 156 -1.65 11.24 4.58
C ALA A 156 -2.20 10.53 5.83
N HIS A 157 -2.24 9.20 5.82
CA HIS A 157 -2.64 8.39 6.96
C HIS A 157 -1.65 8.49 8.13
N ASP A 158 -0.33 8.46 7.88
CA ASP A 158 0.69 8.66 8.91
C ASP A 158 0.56 10.03 9.56
N ARG A 159 0.39 11.08 8.75
CA ARG A 159 0.21 12.45 9.22
C ARG A 159 -1.11 12.64 9.98
N ALA A 160 -2.21 12.13 9.45
CA ALA A 160 -3.52 12.19 10.09
C ALA A 160 -3.53 11.44 11.43
N LEU A 161 -2.89 10.26 11.50
CA LEU A 161 -2.76 9.50 12.74
C LEU A 161 -1.94 10.25 13.78
N SER A 162 -0.87 10.95 13.36
CA SER A 162 -0.09 11.83 14.26
C SER A 162 -0.95 12.96 14.84
N ALA A 163 -1.78 13.59 14.02
CA ALA A 163 -2.72 14.63 14.47
C ALA A 163 -3.80 14.10 15.43
N LEU A 164 -4.37 12.92 15.13
CA LEU A 164 -5.33 12.21 16.00
C LEU A 164 -4.73 11.78 17.34
N ARG A 165 -3.39 11.69 17.44
CA ARG A 165 -2.62 11.46 18.68
C ARG A 165 -2.21 12.76 19.35
N HIS A 166 -2.67 13.91 18.87
CA HIS A 166 -2.30 15.23 19.34
C HIS A 166 -0.79 15.50 19.30
N GLN A 167 -0.09 14.89 18.35
CA GLN A 167 1.33 15.14 18.10
C GLN A 167 1.50 16.38 17.23
N ASP A 168 2.69 17.02 17.33
CA ASP A 168 3.00 18.18 16.51
C ASP A 168 3.04 17.83 15.02
N ASP A 169 2.23 18.50 14.21
CA ASP A 169 2.17 18.32 12.76
C ASP A 169 3.51 18.66 12.08
N ALA A 170 4.30 19.58 12.65
CA ALA A 170 5.62 19.92 12.11
C ALA A 170 6.54 18.69 12.01
N ASN A 171 6.52 17.81 13.00
CA ASN A 171 7.30 16.56 12.98
C ASN A 171 6.80 15.59 11.88
N ALA A 172 5.50 15.54 11.66
CA ALA A 172 4.92 14.71 10.60
C ALA A 172 5.24 15.28 9.22
N VAL A 173 5.18 16.59 9.05
CA VAL A 173 5.58 17.30 7.80
C VAL A 173 7.06 17.06 7.50
N GLU A 174 7.96 17.20 8.48
CA GLU A 174 9.39 16.93 8.34
C GLU A 174 9.64 15.48 7.91
N ARG A 175 8.94 14.52 8.54
CA ARG A 175 9.04 13.10 8.20
C ARG A 175 8.62 12.83 6.76
N VAL A 176 7.50 13.40 6.30
CA VAL A 176 7.04 13.28 4.90
C VAL A 176 8.05 13.91 3.94
N GLY A 177 8.61 15.07 4.27
CA GLY A 177 9.67 15.70 3.48
C GLY A 177 10.92 14.82 3.37
N THR A 178 11.36 14.23 4.47
CA THR A 178 12.48 13.28 4.50
C THR A 178 12.22 12.08 3.58
N VAL A 179 11.01 11.51 3.63
CA VAL A 179 10.61 10.39 2.76
C VAL A 179 10.60 10.79 1.29
N ALA A 180 10.19 12.01 0.96
CA ALA A 180 10.28 12.52 -0.41
C ALA A 180 11.73 12.55 -0.92
N ASP A 181 12.67 12.99 -0.07
CA ASP A 181 14.11 13.01 -0.41
C ASP A 181 14.70 11.60 -0.49
N GLU A 182 14.26 10.67 0.35
CA GLU A 182 14.64 9.26 0.27
C GLU A 182 14.17 8.63 -1.04
N LEU A 183 12.91 8.84 -1.42
CA LEU A 183 12.36 8.37 -2.71
C LEU A 183 13.11 8.92 -3.91
N GLU A 184 13.49 10.19 -3.88
CA GLU A 184 14.23 10.82 -4.98
C GLU A 184 15.61 10.15 -5.19
N ARG A 185 16.28 9.79 -4.09
CA ARG A 185 17.60 9.12 -4.12
C ARG A 185 17.52 7.62 -4.35
N PHE A 186 16.39 6.99 -4.04
CA PHE A 186 16.22 5.54 -4.13
C PHE A 186 16.03 5.09 -5.57
N VAL A 187 17.04 4.42 -6.13
CA VAL A 187 17.03 3.88 -7.50
C VAL A 187 17.40 2.40 -7.43
N PRO A 188 16.46 1.50 -7.12
CA PRO A 188 16.72 0.07 -7.01
C PRO A 188 16.93 -0.55 -8.40
N ASP A 189 17.89 -1.49 -8.49
CA ASP A 189 18.09 -2.31 -9.68
C ASP A 189 17.29 -3.62 -9.57
N VAL A 190 16.18 -3.68 -10.32
CA VAL A 190 15.28 -4.85 -10.37
C VAL A 190 15.48 -5.71 -11.62
N ALA A 191 16.27 -5.24 -12.59
CA ALA A 191 16.44 -5.92 -13.87
C ALA A 191 17.05 -7.34 -13.74
N PRO A 192 18.02 -7.60 -12.87
CA PRO A 192 18.61 -8.94 -12.74
C PRO A 192 17.61 -10.01 -12.30
N ILE A 193 16.80 -9.74 -11.27
CA ILE A 193 15.81 -10.72 -10.77
C ILE A 193 14.67 -10.92 -11.77
N VAL A 194 14.22 -9.86 -12.44
CA VAL A 194 13.17 -9.95 -13.46
C VAL A 194 13.67 -10.78 -14.65
N SER A 195 14.87 -10.49 -15.15
CA SER A 195 15.47 -11.24 -16.26
C SER A 195 15.64 -12.71 -15.92
N ALA A 196 16.16 -13.03 -14.73
CA ALA A 196 16.33 -14.41 -14.26
C ALA A 196 14.95 -15.11 -14.09
N GLY A 197 13.97 -14.40 -13.54
CA GLY A 197 12.61 -14.90 -13.37
C GLY A 197 11.96 -15.24 -14.70
N LEU A 198 11.92 -14.32 -15.64
CA LEU A 198 11.27 -14.48 -16.95
C LEU A 198 11.99 -15.47 -17.88
N ALA A 199 13.20 -15.92 -17.54
CA ALA A 199 13.87 -17.00 -18.27
C ALA A 199 13.15 -18.36 -18.12
N SER A 200 12.28 -18.53 -17.13
CA SER A 200 11.47 -19.73 -16.91
C SER A 200 10.06 -19.58 -17.50
N THR A 201 9.56 -20.61 -18.16
CA THR A 201 8.16 -20.68 -18.62
C THR A 201 7.15 -20.98 -17.50
N ARG A 202 7.65 -21.29 -16.29
CA ARG A 202 6.85 -21.62 -15.10
C ARG A 202 6.98 -20.58 -14.00
N THR A 203 7.35 -19.35 -14.36
CA THR A 203 7.58 -18.27 -13.41
C THR A 203 6.33 -17.97 -12.57
N ARG A 204 6.52 -17.81 -11.29
CA ARG A 204 5.53 -17.35 -10.31
C ARG A 204 6.20 -16.30 -9.43
N PHE A 205 5.57 -15.16 -9.28
CA PHE A 205 6.01 -14.14 -8.33
C PHE A 205 5.21 -14.22 -7.04
N VAL A 206 5.91 -14.25 -5.93
CA VAL A 206 5.32 -14.25 -4.59
C VAL A 206 6.04 -13.21 -3.73
N PHE A 207 5.26 -12.50 -2.94
CA PHE A 207 5.74 -11.46 -2.05
C PHE A 207 5.45 -11.87 -0.61
N VAL A 208 6.48 -12.01 0.21
CA VAL A 208 6.34 -12.43 1.60
C VAL A 208 6.89 -11.36 2.52
N ALA A 209 6.17 -11.05 3.58
CA ALA A 209 6.52 -9.94 4.45
C ALA A 209 6.39 -10.28 5.94
N THR A 210 7.12 -9.52 6.75
CA THR A 210 6.80 -9.36 8.16
C THR A 210 5.53 -8.51 8.33
N PRO A 211 4.86 -8.51 9.49
CA PRO A 211 3.67 -7.70 9.70
C PRO A 211 3.85 -6.21 9.40
N SER A 212 5.01 -5.64 9.74
CA SER A 212 5.31 -4.21 9.51
C SER A 212 5.48 -3.84 8.03
N ALA A 213 5.77 -4.82 7.15
CA ALA A 213 6.00 -4.65 5.73
C ALA A 213 4.87 -5.25 4.85
N LEU A 214 3.78 -5.77 5.46
CA LEU A 214 2.72 -6.47 4.72
C LEU A 214 2.09 -5.59 3.64
N ALA A 215 1.91 -4.29 3.89
CA ALA A 215 1.37 -3.37 2.90
C ALA A 215 2.24 -3.31 1.62
N THR A 216 3.57 -3.42 1.74
CA THR A 216 4.47 -3.49 0.59
C THR A 216 4.27 -4.79 -0.21
N ALA A 217 4.15 -5.93 0.46
CA ALA A 217 3.90 -7.20 -0.22
C ALA A 217 2.54 -7.21 -0.94
N GLN A 218 1.49 -6.68 -0.29
CA GLN A 218 0.15 -6.63 -0.85
C GLN A 218 0.07 -5.70 -2.07
N ILE A 219 0.69 -4.50 -1.99
CA ILE A 219 0.72 -3.61 -3.15
C ILE A 219 1.57 -4.19 -4.27
N ALA A 220 2.64 -4.96 -3.96
CA ALA A 220 3.45 -5.64 -4.96
C ALA A 220 2.63 -6.65 -5.78
N ALA A 221 1.85 -7.49 -5.10
CA ALA A 221 0.99 -8.45 -5.77
C ALA A 221 -0.08 -7.75 -6.63
N LEU A 222 -0.72 -6.71 -6.10
CA LEU A 222 -1.72 -5.93 -6.83
C LEU A 222 -1.12 -5.29 -8.08
N LEU A 223 0.02 -4.61 -7.96
CA LEU A 223 0.67 -3.96 -9.09
C LEU A 223 1.14 -4.95 -10.16
N LEU A 224 1.65 -6.10 -9.78
CA LEU A 224 2.05 -7.10 -10.77
C LEU A 224 0.84 -7.59 -11.59
N ASN A 225 -0.31 -7.79 -10.94
CA ASN A 225 -1.57 -8.11 -11.62
C ASN A 225 -2.03 -6.96 -12.54
N GLU A 226 -1.97 -5.72 -12.07
CA GLU A 226 -2.51 -4.56 -12.79
C GLU A 226 -1.55 -4.00 -13.84
N VAL A 227 -0.25 -3.96 -13.58
CA VAL A 227 0.75 -3.35 -14.45
C VAL A 227 1.25 -4.34 -15.50
N ALA A 228 1.64 -5.54 -15.06
CA ALA A 228 2.23 -6.56 -15.92
C ALA A 228 1.23 -7.60 -16.42
N LYS A 229 0.00 -7.60 -15.91
CA LYS A 229 -1.02 -8.64 -16.19
C LYS A 229 -0.50 -10.03 -15.80
N PHE A 230 0.34 -10.09 -14.79
CA PHE A 230 0.99 -11.31 -14.34
C PHE A 230 0.48 -11.72 -12.95
N PRO A 231 -0.08 -12.92 -12.78
CA PRO A 231 -0.62 -13.37 -11.49
C PRO A 231 0.45 -13.39 -10.40
N ALA A 232 0.15 -12.77 -9.26
CA ALA A 232 1.04 -12.72 -8.11
C ALA A 232 0.23 -12.69 -6.80
N GLU A 233 0.85 -13.17 -5.73
CA GLU A 233 0.24 -13.29 -4.41
C GLU A 233 1.15 -12.71 -3.33
N ALA A 234 0.54 -12.28 -2.22
CA ALA A 234 1.24 -11.74 -1.06
C ALA A 234 0.84 -12.49 0.21
N PHE A 235 1.81 -12.71 1.09
CA PHE A 235 1.62 -13.47 2.33
C PHE A 235 2.41 -12.86 3.49
N LEU A 236 1.90 -13.03 4.69
CA LEU A 236 2.75 -12.98 5.88
C LEU A 236 3.68 -14.21 5.91
N THR A 237 4.85 -14.08 6.52
CA THR A 237 5.83 -15.18 6.65
C THR A 237 5.19 -16.46 7.21
N GLY A 238 4.35 -16.33 8.24
CA GLY A 238 3.63 -17.47 8.83
C GLY A 238 2.62 -18.08 7.88
N GLU A 239 1.82 -17.25 7.19
CA GLU A 239 0.81 -17.72 6.21
C GLU A 239 1.45 -18.47 5.05
N PHE A 240 2.59 -18.00 4.55
CA PHE A 240 3.32 -18.66 3.48
C PHE A 240 3.74 -20.08 3.86
N ARG A 241 4.09 -20.33 5.14
CA ARG A 241 4.47 -21.65 5.65
C ARG A 241 3.30 -22.62 5.76
N HIS A 242 2.05 -22.14 5.77
CA HIS A 242 0.85 -22.96 5.94
C HIS A 242 0.14 -23.27 4.61
N GLY A 243 0.89 -23.83 3.65
CA GLY A 243 0.39 -24.30 2.36
C GLY A 243 1.17 -23.71 1.16
N PRO A 244 1.23 -22.38 0.97
CA PRO A 244 1.95 -21.77 -0.15
C PRO A 244 3.43 -22.18 -0.29
N LEU A 245 4.08 -22.62 0.78
CA LEU A 245 5.46 -23.14 0.76
C LEU A 245 5.64 -24.32 -0.23
N GLU A 246 4.59 -25.05 -0.55
CA GLU A 246 4.60 -26.11 -1.58
C GLU A 246 4.88 -25.56 -3.00
N MET A 247 4.84 -24.25 -3.19
CA MET A 247 5.27 -23.59 -4.43
C MET A 247 6.79 -23.46 -4.54
N ALA A 248 7.56 -23.76 -3.47
CA ALA A 248 9.02 -23.61 -3.44
C ALA A 248 9.68 -24.47 -4.52
N GLY A 249 10.72 -23.92 -5.12
CA GLY A 249 11.49 -24.61 -6.14
C GLY A 249 11.77 -23.77 -7.39
N PRO A 250 12.38 -24.38 -8.43
CA PRO A 250 12.66 -23.69 -9.69
C PRO A 250 11.41 -23.06 -10.33
N GLY A 251 11.53 -21.79 -10.73
CA GLY A 251 10.44 -20.99 -11.29
C GLY A 251 9.69 -20.15 -10.26
N LEU A 252 9.93 -20.32 -8.94
CA LEU A 252 9.46 -19.35 -7.95
C LEU A 252 10.44 -18.16 -7.91
N VAL A 253 9.89 -16.94 -8.01
CA VAL A 253 10.56 -15.67 -7.71
C VAL A 253 9.91 -15.10 -6.47
N CYS A 254 10.67 -15.03 -5.37
CA CYS A 254 10.16 -14.60 -4.09
C CYS A 254 10.88 -13.33 -3.62
N LEU A 255 10.13 -12.27 -3.33
CA LEU A 255 10.64 -11.08 -2.67
C LEU A 255 10.24 -11.12 -1.19
N LEU A 256 11.22 -10.96 -0.31
CA LEU A 256 11.07 -11.00 1.14
C LEU A 256 11.24 -9.59 1.71
N PHE A 257 10.20 -9.07 2.37
CA PHE A 257 10.17 -7.73 2.94
C PHE A 257 10.15 -7.77 4.46
N GLY A 258 11.10 -7.11 5.11
CA GLY A 258 11.08 -6.97 6.57
C GLY A 258 12.34 -6.34 7.14
N PRO A 259 12.20 -5.49 8.18
CA PRO A 259 13.36 -4.92 8.87
C PRO A 259 14.09 -5.98 9.72
N GLY A 260 15.40 -5.81 9.89
CA GLY A 260 16.32 -6.76 10.53
C GLY A 260 15.85 -7.37 11.85
N ALA A 261 15.22 -6.58 12.72
CA ALA A 261 14.81 -7.03 14.07
C ALA A 261 13.63 -8.04 14.10
N GLU A 262 12.80 -8.08 13.03
CA GLU A 262 11.63 -8.99 12.92
C GLU A 262 11.96 -10.27 12.14
N ASN A 263 13.22 -10.50 11.79
CA ASN A 263 13.64 -11.30 10.65
C ASN A 263 13.92 -12.78 10.89
N ALA A 264 14.04 -13.30 12.10
CA ALA A 264 14.49 -14.68 12.28
C ALA A 264 13.67 -15.71 11.48
N SER A 265 12.34 -15.55 11.45
CA SER A 265 11.45 -16.45 10.69
C SER A 265 11.50 -16.19 9.19
N LEU A 266 11.63 -14.92 8.77
CA LEU A 266 11.76 -14.53 7.36
C LEU A 266 13.11 -14.98 6.81
N ALA A 267 14.18 -14.85 7.60
CA ALA A 267 15.53 -15.31 7.30
C ALA A 267 15.58 -16.82 7.06
N ALA A 268 15.01 -17.60 7.99
CA ALA A 268 14.92 -19.05 7.85
C ALA A 268 14.16 -19.44 6.57
N LEU A 269 13.04 -18.77 6.28
CA LEU A 269 12.28 -18.98 5.05
C LEU A 269 13.13 -18.67 3.80
N GLY A 270 13.86 -17.56 3.79
CA GLY A 270 14.72 -17.18 2.66
C GLY A 270 15.76 -18.26 2.37
N THR A 271 16.41 -18.78 3.40
CA THR A 271 17.38 -19.86 3.30
C THR A 271 16.75 -21.15 2.71
N GLU A 272 15.57 -21.53 3.18
CA GLU A 272 14.83 -22.70 2.67
C GLU A 272 14.47 -22.52 1.18
N LEU A 273 14.00 -21.33 0.80
CA LEU A 273 13.63 -21.03 -0.58
C LEU A 273 14.84 -21.07 -1.52
N VAL A 274 15.97 -20.50 -1.11
CA VAL A 274 17.21 -20.59 -1.90
C VAL A 274 17.65 -22.05 -2.09
N HIS A 275 17.61 -22.85 -1.04
CA HIS A 275 17.94 -24.29 -1.12
C HIS A 275 16.97 -25.08 -2.02
N SER A 276 15.72 -24.65 -2.13
CA SER A 276 14.76 -25.27 -3.04
C SER A 276 15.02 -24.95 -4.52
N GLY A 277 15.90 -24.01 -4.83
CA GLY A 277 16.16 -23.50 -6.18
C GLY A 277 15.27 -22.32 -6.61
N ALA A 278 14.55 -21.70 -5.67
CA ALA A 278 13.82 -20.46 -5.93
C ALA A 278 14.80 -19.27 -6.12
N LEU A 279 14.35 -18.27 -6.86
CA LEU A 279 15.01 -16.98 -6.96
C LEU A 279 14.52 -16.08 -5.83
N VAL A 280 15.43 -15.58 -5.01
CA VAL A 280 15.09 -14.80 -3.80
C VAL A 280 15.77 -13.44 -3.82
N MET A 281 14.98 -12.39 -3.64
CA MET A 281 15.44 -11.04 -3.34
C MET A 281 14.98 -10.65 -1.94
N THR A 282 15.87 -10.09 -1.16
CA THR A 282 15.56 -9.54 0.17
C THR A 282 15.52 -8.02 0.13
N VAL A 283 14.60 -7.43 0.88
CA VAL A 283 14.41 -5.98 0.98
C VAL A 283 14.41 -5.58 2.45
N ASP A 284 15.33 -4.67 2.84
CA ASP A 284 15.55 -4.20 4.22
C ASP A 284 15.95 -5.31 5.21
N THR A 285 16.44 -6.42 4.74
CA THR A 285 17.05 -7.45 5.58
C THR A 285 18.53 -7.13 5.76
N GLU A 286 19.08 -7.41 6.95
CA GLU A 286 20.50 -7.24 7.17
C GLU A 286 21.31 -8.18 6.27
N ASP A 287 22.37 -7.63 5.66
CA ASP A 287 23.19 -8.31 4.66
C ASP A 287 23.84 -9.59 5.18
N GLY A 288 23.82 -10.63 4.37
CA GLY A 288 24.77 -11.74 4.38
C GLY A 288 24.32 -13.05 5.03
N GLU A 289 23.23 -13.11 5.79
CA GLU A 289 22.82 -14.35 6.45
C GLU A 289 21.85 -15.24 5.65
N LEU A 290 21.20 -14.70 4.62
CA LEU A 290 20.09 -15.38 3.94
C LEU A 290 20.47 -16.16 2.69
N GLY A 291 21.68 -15.97 2.15
CA GLY A 291 22.08 -16.58 0.88
C GLY A 291 21.21 -16.19 -0.32
N SER A 292 20.42 -15.09 -0.20
CA SER A 292 19.63 -14.54 -1.30
C SER A 292 20.53 -14.13 -2.46
N GLN A 293 20.01 -14.28 -3.69
CA GLN A 293 20.78 -13.90 -4.88
C GLN A 293 20.84 -12.38 -5.07
N TRP A 294 19.87 -11.65 -4.51
CA TRP A 294 19.80 -10.19 -4.55
C TRP A 294 19.34 -9.62 -3.21
N SER A 295 19.89 -8.48 -2.86
CA SER A 295 19.51 -7.72 -1.67
C SER A 295 19.36 -6.25 -2.02
N VAL A 296 18.33 -5.60 -1.48
CA VAL A 296 18.09 -4.17 -1.62
C VAL A 296 17.80 -3.59 -0.24
N THR A 297 18.47 -2.47 0.08
CA THR A 297 18.20 -1.70 1.29
C THR A 297 17.55 -0.38 0.90
N THR A 298 16.39 -0.06 1.51
CA THR A 298 15.72 1.23 1.27
C THR A 298 16.48 2.41 1.84
N GLY A 299 17.31 2.16 2.85
CA GLY A 299 18.11 3.18 3.54
C GLY A 299 17.28 4.06 4.47
N SER A 300 15.98 3.79 4.64
CA SER A 300 15.12 4.57 5.51
C SER A 300 15.08 4.00 6.93
N SER A 301 15.20 4.91 7.91
CA SER A 301 15.01 4.59 9.33
C SER A 301 13.54 4.60 9.76
N SER A 302 12.65 5.26 9.01
CA SER A 302 11.22 5.37 9.33
C SER A 302 10.41 4.24 8.68
N GLN A 303 9.31 3.83 9.33
CA GLN A 303 8.38 2.86 8.72
C GLN A 303 7.78 3.42 7.43
N LEU A 304 7.35 4.69 7.43
CA LEU A 304 6.80 5.34 6.25
C LEU A 304 7.77 5.32 5.07
N GLY A 305 9.05 5.64 5.31
CA GLY A 305 10.07 5.63 4.26
C GLY A 305 10.36 4.23 3.73
N ARG A 306 10.44 3.21 4.58
CA ARG A 306 10.59 1.82 4.14
C ARG A 306 9.41 1.37 3.27
N LEU A 307 8.17 1.69 3.67
CA LEU A 307 6.98 1.36 2.89
C LEU A 307 6.94 2.11 1.55
N ALA A 308 7.30 3.40 1.54
CA ALA A 308 7.32 4.21 0.32
C ALA A 308 8.40 3.75 -0.66
N CYS A 309 9.65 3.54 -0.19
CA CYS A 309 10.73 3.01 -1.03
C CYS A 309 10.44 1.57 -1.49
N GLY A 310 9.87 0.73 -0.61
CA GLY A 310 9.43 -0.60 -0.98
C GLY A 310 8.34 -0.57 -2.07
N ALA A 311 7.39 0.36 -2.00
CA ALA A 311 6.40 0.57 -3.05
C ALA A 311 7.04 1.00 -4.37
N LYS A 312 7.96 1.95 -4.35
CA LYS A 312 8.71 2.36 -5.56
C LYS A 312 9.48 1.19 -6.18
N LEU A 313 10.12 0.34 -5.36
CA LEU A 313 10.81 -0.86 -5.85
C LEU A 313 9.84 -1.78 -6.61
N VAL A 314 8.68 -2.09 -6.03
CA VAL A 314 7.72 -3.01 -6.66
C VAL A 314 6.99 -2.40 -7.85
N GLN A 315 6.84 -1.10 -7.91
CA GLN A 315 6.36 -0.38 -9.09
C GLN A 315 7.35 -0.53 -10.26
N LEU A 316 8.64 -0.30 -10.01
CA LEU A 316 9.69 -0.47 -11.01
C LEU A 316 9.83 -1.94 -11.44
N LEU A 317 9.75 -2.88 -10.50
CA LEU A 317 9.73 -4.31 -10.79
C LEU A 317 8.55 -4.69 -11.68
N SER A 318 7.35 -4.18 -11.39
CA SER A 318 6.15 -4.46 -12.19
C SER A 318 6.25 -3.89 -13.60
N ALA A 319 6.83 -2.69 -13.75
CA ALA A 319 7.10 -2.10 -15.06
C ALA A 319 8.11 -2.92 -15.88
N GLU A 320 9.16 -3.42 -15.23
CA GLU A 320 10.17 -4.25 -15.89
C GLU A 320 9.61 -5.62 -16.30
N VAL A 321 8.80 -6.25 -15.44
CA VAL A 321 8.08 -7.49 -15.81
C VAL A 321 7.16 -7.25 -16.99
N ALA A 322 6.37 -6.16 -16.98
CA ALA A 322 5.49 -5.81 -18.10
C ALA A 322 6.25 -5.69 -19.42
N ARG A 323 7.40 -4.98 -19.42
CA ARG A 323 8.25 -4.86 -20.60
C ARG A 323 8.81 -6.21 -21.07
N GLY A 324 9.28 -7.04 -20.14
CA GLY A 324 9.79 -8.37 -20.45
C GLY A 324 8.71 -9.28 -21.09
N LEU A 325 7.44 -9.03 -20.80
CA LEU A 325 6.28 -9.71 -21.39
C LEU A 325 5.72 -9.02 -22.63
N GLY A 326 6.27 -7.89 -23.06
CA GLY A 326 5.75 -7.11 -24.19
C GLY A 326 4.42 -6.39 -23.88
N VAL A 327 4.12 -6.13 -22.60
CA VAL A 327 2.93 -5.41 -22.14
C VAL A 327 3.31 -3.95 -21.83
N GLU A 328 2.47 -2.99 -22.24
CA GLU A 328 2.66 -1.61 -21.85
C GLU A 328 2.37 -1.44 -20.34
N PRO A 329 3.35 -0.95 -19.54
CA PRO A 329 3.18 -0.87 -18.09
C PRO A 329 1.99 0.02 -17.70
N GLY A 330 1.07 -0.54 -16.91
CA GLY A 330 -0.08 0.18 -16.33
C GLY A 330 -1.22 0.51 -17.29
N HIS A 331 -1.16 0.05 -18.55
CA HIS A 331 -2.29 0.20 -19.48
C HIS A 331 -3.48 -0.67 -19.04
N PHE A 332 -4.68 -0.08 -18.95
CA PHE A 332 -5.90 -0.82 -18.61
C PHE A 332 -6.42 -1.60 -19.83
N LEU A 333 -6.66 -2.92 -19.67
CA LEU A 333 -7.27 -3.77 -20.69
C LEU A 333 -8.79 -3.90 -20.50
N PHE A 334 -9.24 -4.05 -19.27
CA PHE A 334 -10.64 -4.30 -18.92
C PHE A 334 -11.15 -3.33 -17.85
N GLY A 335 -10.27 -2.81 -16.99
CA GLY A 335 -10.60 -1.87 -15.94
C GLY A 335 -10.59 -0.42 -16.41
N GLN A 336 -10.91 0.45 -15.48
CA GLN A 336 -10.83 1.90 -15.61
C GLN A 336 -10.15 2.45 -14.36
N LYS A 337 -9.66 3.70 -14.42
CA LYS A 337 -9.05 4.38 -13.26
C LYS A 337 -9.98 4.42 -12.05
N VAL A 338 -11.28 4.62 -12.28
CA VAL A 338 -12.31 4.60 -11.25
C VAL A 338 -13.29 3.47 -11.56
N THR A 339 -13.40 2.49 -10.67
CA THR A 339 -14.36 1.41 -10.77
C THR A 339 -15.70 1.89 -10.23
N VAL A 340 -16.68 2.11 -11.09
CA VAL A 340 -18.04 2.56 -10.73
C VAL A 340 -19.05 1.42 -10.67
N ALA A 341 -18.72 0.24 -11.20
CA ALA A 341 -19.54 -0.97 -11.08
C ALA A 341 -19.31 -1.65 -9.74
N ILE A 342 -20.39 -2.20 -9.16
CA ILE A 342 -20.36 -3.00 -7.94
C ILE A 342 -20.46 -4.48 -8.31
#